data_35b4918ad65fa9eed456c897032d2c8a
#
_entry.id   35b4918ad65fa9eed456c897032d2c8a
#
_cell.length_a   1.000
_cell.length_b   1.000
_cell.length_c   1.000
_cell.angle_alpha   90.00
_cell.angle_beta   90.00
_cell.angle_gamma   90.00
#
_symmetry.space_group_name_H-M   'P 1'
#
loop_
_entity.id
_entity.type
_entity.pdbx_description
1 polymer ?
#
loop_
_entity_poly.entity_id
_entity_poly.type
_entity_poly.pdbx_seq_one_letter_code
_entity_poly.pdbx_strand_id
1 'polypeptide(L)'
;MIVTRQHLQDIEEQILASYAVKSHASRGRKYPEEEASNRTPFQRDRDRVVHSKAFRRLEYKTQVFVFHEGDHYRTRLTHTMEVSGVSQTIARNLGVNQDLATTIALAHDLGHPPFGHSGEEALDALMKDYGGFDHNKQSLRVIELLEWRYLDFPGLNLTWETREGLVKHNTPFDTPDPDEFEPDQCASVEAQITNIADEITYNTHDIDDGVSAGILNLDELAELDIWDEAIREVADKAGHADATRQRYQIIRALINQQITDVIQTTHENIARHGLQAVEDVRNLGCNVVDYSTGLVGKNNQLRAYLMDNFYRQYRVMRMSRKATRFIEDLFNEFRHDPRQLPPPVQRDMETMPLERAICDYIAGMTDRYALDEHKRLFDPYEKV
;
A
#
# COMPACT_ATOMS: atom_id res chain seq x y z
N MET A 1 13.21 -30.79 16.27
CA MET A 1 12.42 -30.02 17.25
C MET A 1 11.29 -29.32 16.45
N ILE A 2 10.03 -29.42 16.90
CA ILE A 2 8.92 -28.69 16.27
C ILE A 2 8.86 -27.33 16.96
N VAL A 3 8.88 -26.26 16.17
CA VAL A 3 8.73 -24.89 16.67
C VAL A 3 7.25 -24.59 16.88
N THR A 4 6.88 -24.22 18.11
CA THR A 4 5.51 -23.85 18.48
C THR A 4 5.34 -22.34 18.51
N ARG A 5 4.09 -21.85 18.55
CA ARG A 5 3.79 -20.42 18.73
C ARG A 5 4.48 -19.85 19.98
N GLN A 6 4.41 -20.55 21.11
CA GLN A 6 5.06 -20.11 22.35
C GLN A 6 6.57 -19.94 22.15
N HIS A 7 7.21 -20.88 21.48
CA HIS A 7 8.64 -20.77 21.21
C HIS A 7 8.98 -19.58 20.30
N LEU A 8 8.13 -19.27 19.30
CA LEU A 8 8.30 -18.07 18.47
C LEU A 8 8.15 -16.78 19.30
N GLN A 9 7.18 -16.73 20.20
CA GLN A 9 6.95 -15.60 21.10
C GLN A 9 8.10 -15.42 22.10
N ASP A 10 8.67 -16.52 22.61
CA ASP A 10 9.85 -16.48 23.48
C ASP A 10 11.09 -15.93 22.72
N ILE A 11 11.22 -16.23 21.45
CA ILE A 11 12.24 -15.63 20.58
C ILE A 11 11.99 -14.13 20.40
N GLU A 12 10.76 -13.70 20.10
CA GLU A 12 10.41 -12.28 20.00
C GLU A 12 10.83 -11.51 21.26
N GLU A 13 10.61 -12.08 22.45
CA GLU A 13 11.02 -11.47 23.71
C GLU A 13 12.53 -11.26 23.84
N GLN A 14 13.31 -12.13 23.24
CA GLN A 14 14.78 -12.08 23.33
C GLN A 14 15.41 -11.14 22.30
N ILE A 15 14.80 -10.99 21.12
CA ILE A 15 15.43 -10.30 19.99
C ILE A 15 14.79 -8.96 19.62
N LEU A 16 13.50 -8.73 19.97
CA LEU A 16 12.82 -7.50 19.64
C LEU A 16 13.11 -6.42 20.69
N ALA A 17 13.21 -5.19 20.22
CA ALA A 17 13.34 -4.00 21.05
C ALA A 17 12.14 -3.83 22.01
N SER A 18 12.32 -3.11 23.10
CA SER A 18 11.27 -2.88 24.09
C SER A 18 10.10 -2.06 23.56
N TYR A 19 10.34 -1.21 22.57
CA TYR A 19 9.33 -0.40 21.87
C TYR A 19 8.67 -1.12 20.68
N ALA A 20 9.05 -2.34 20.38
CA ALA A 20 8.46 -3.15 19.31
C ALA A 20 7.15 -3.81 19.75
N VAL A 21 6.20 -3.94 18.84
CA VAL A 21 4.97 -4.70 19.08
C VAL A 21 5.29 -6.20 19.12
N LYS A 22 5.01 -6.86 20.25
CA LYS A 22 5.23 -8.28 20.43
C LYS A 22 3.93 -9.06 20.24
N SER A 23 4.00 -10.18 19.55
CA SER A 23 2.79 -10.92 19.16
C SER A 23 2.00 -11.51 20.32
N HIS A 24 2.68 -11.80 21.47
CA HIS A 24 2.00 -12.27 22.67
C HIS A 24 1.19 -11.18 23.39
N ALA A 25 1.56 -9.90 23.18
CA ALA A 25 0.89 -8.73 23.74
C ALA A 25 -0.14 -8.10 22.79
N SER A 26 -0.49 -8.78 21.69
CA SER A 26 -1.52 -8.32 20.76
C SER A 26 -2.85 -8.07 21.47
N ARG A 27 -3.53 -6.97 21.11
CA ARG A 27 -4.89 -6.66 21.55
C ARG A 27 -5.95 -7.63 20.97
N GLY A 28 -5.50 -8.56 20.11
CA GLY A 28 -6.31 -9.67 19.59
C GLY A 28 -7.15 -9.32 18.37
N ARG A 29 -8.20 -10.11 18.17
CA ARG A 29 -9.05 -10.08 17.00
C ARG A 29 -10.45 -9.58 17.33
N LYS A 30 -11.14 -9.01 16.35
CA LYS A 30 -12.52 -8.53 16.50
C LYS A 30 -13.49 -9.67 16.87
N TYR A 31 -13.32 -10.82 16.22
CA TYR A 31 -14.10 -12.03 16.51
C TYR A 31 -13.19 -13.04 17.23
N PRO A 32 -13.59 -13.52 18.44
CA PRO A 32 -12.81 -14.51 19.17
C PRO A 32 -12.62 -15.80 18.38
N GLU A 33 -11.39 -16.29 18.30
CA GLU A 33 -11.06 -17.57 17.69
C GLU A 33 -9.80 -18.16 18.32
N GLU A 34 -9.62 -19.46 18.20
CA GLU A 34 -8.42 -20.13 18.66
C GLU A 34 -7.22 -19.80 17.75
N GLU A 35 -6.12 -19.32 18.34
CA GLU A 35 -4.90 -19.03 17.60
C GLU A 35 -4.15 -20.31 17.23
N ALA A 36 -3.49 -20.29 16.06
CA ALA A 36 -2.71 -21.42 15.57
C ALA A 36 -1.58 -21.82 16.54
N SER A 37 -1.35 -23.11 16.69
CA SER A 37 -0.30 -23.63 17.60
C SER A 37 1.13 -23.45 17.10
N ASN A 38 1.32 -23.19 15.80
CA ASN A 38 2.59 -23.18 15.09
C ASN A 38 2.94 -21.86 14.39
N ARG A 39 2.18 -20.80 14.61
CA ARG A 39 2.36 -19.47 14.03
C ARG A 39 1.98 -18.40 15.04
N THR A 40 2.67 -17.25 14.98
CA THR A 40 2.24 -16.06 15.73
C THR A 40 0.96 -15.48 15.11
N PRO A 41 0.18 -14.65 15.86
CA PRO A 41 -0.97 -13.94 15.32
C PRO A 41 -0.66 -13.14 14.05
N PHE A 42 0.49 -12.44 13.98
CA PHE A 42 0.88 -11.64 12.81
C PHE A 42 1.26 -12.50 11.60
N GLN A 43 1.90 -13.64 11.80
CA GLN A 43 2.13 -14.62 10.74
C GLN A 43 0.83 -15.17 10.17
N ARG A 44 -0.16 -15.42 11.03
CA ARG A 44 -1.49 -15.85 10.61
C ARG A 44 -2.20 -14.77 9.82
N ASP A 45 -2.07 -13.50 10.22
CA ASP A 45 -2.63 -12.37 9.49
C ASP A 45 -2.02 -12.25 8.10
N ARG A 46 -0.69 -12.35 7.99
CA ARG A 46 -0.01 -12.37 6.68
C ARG A 46 -0.57 -13.45 5.76
N ASP A 47 -0.71 -14.67 6.26
CA ASP A 47 -1.25 -15.77 5.48
C ASP A 47 -2.70 -15.48 5.03
N ARG A 48 -3.53 -14.88 5.89
CA ARG A 48 -4.90 -14.49 5.55
C ARG A 48 -4.95 -13.44 4.45
N VAL A 49 -4.09 -12.43 4.51
CA VAL A 49 -3.95 -11.38 3.49
C VAL A 49 -3.55 -12.01 2.15
N VAL A 50 -2.46 -12.76 2.11
CA VAL A 50 -1.92 -13.37 0.89
C VAL A 50 -2.92 -14.33 0.23
N HIS A 51 -3.72 -15.04 1.03
CA HIS A 51 -4.74 -15.94 0.51
C HIS A 51 -6.05 -15.25 0.12
N SER A 52 -6.24 -13.94 0.38
CA SER A 52 -7.49 -13.21 0.03
C SER A 52 -7.70 -13.09 -1.48
N LYS A 53 -8.94 -12.82 -1.89
CA LYS A 53 -9.24 -12.51 -3.31
C LYS A 53 -8.72 -11.12 -3.65
N ALA A 54 -8.84 -10.17 -2.74
CA ALA A 54 -8.38 -8.81 -2.93
C ALA A 54 -6.86 -8.78 -3.24
N PHE A 55 -6.03 -9.52 -2.49
CA PHE A 55 -4.60 -9.62 -2.74
C PHE A 55 -4.28 -10.16 -4.16
N ARG A 56 -4.95 -11.22 -4.60
CA ARG A 56 -4.75 -11.75 -5.96
C ARG A 56 -5.16 -10.76 -7.05
N ARG A 57 -6.16 -9.91 -6.79
CA ARG A 57 -6.63 -8.90 -7.75
C ARG A 57 -5.61 -7.77 -7.95
N LEU A 58 -4.68 -7.55 -7.01
CA LEU A 58 -3.60 -6.57 -7.17
C LEU A 58 -2.70 -6.86 -8.39
N GLU A 59 -2.62 -8.12 -8.84
CA GLU A 59 -1.90 -8.49 -10.07
C GLU A 59 -2.44 -7.80 -11.32
N TYR A 60 -3.75 -7.48 -11.33
CA TYR A 60 -4.44 -6.90 -12.48
C TYR A 60 -4.97 -5.49 -12.18
N LYS A 61 -4.38 -4.81 -11.20
CA LYS A 61 -4.63 -3.39 -10.92
C LYS A 61 -3.39 -2.57 -11.27
N THR A 62 -3.62 -1.48 -11.98
CA THR A 62 -2.58 -0.54 -12.40
C THR A 62 -1.89 0.10 -11.19
N GLN A 63 -0.55 0.22 -11.25
CA GLN A 63 0.19 1.16 -10.39
C GLN A 63 0.19 2.54 -11.04
N VAL A 64 0.78 2.70 -12.22
CA VAL A 64 0.78 3.94 -13.01
C VAL A 64 0.35 3.70 -14.45
N PHE A 65 0.89 2.68 -15.12
CA PHE A 65 0.56 2.33 -16.50
C PHE A 65 -0.45 1.20 -16.58
N VAL A 66 -1.51 1.39 -17.37
CA VAL A 66 -2.51 0.35 -17.59
C VAL A 66 -1.86 -0.83 -18.35
N PHE A 67 -2.17 -2.06 -17.96
CA PHE A 67 -1.54 -3.30 -18.39
C PHE A 67 -1.39 -3.50 -19.92
N HIS A 68 -2.18 -2.83 -20.74
CA HIS A 68 -2.08 -2.95 -22.21
C HIS A 68 -0.97 -2.09 -22.84
N GLU A 69 -0.27 -1.26 -22.07
CA GLU A 69 0.90 -0.50 -22.56
C GLU A 69 2.20 -1.33 -22.52
N GLY A 70 2.22 -2.45 -21.77
CA GLY A 70 3.34 -3.38 -21.70
C GLY A 70 3.21 -4.34 -20.51
N ASP A 71 3.65 -5.57 -20.67
CA ASP A 71 3.57 -6.64 -19.65
C ASP A 71 4.69 -6.60 -18.61
N HIS A 72 5.64 -5.69 -18.77
CA HIS A 72 6.80 -5.51 -17.90
C HIS A 72 6.65 -4.36 -16.90
N TYR A 73 5.60 -3.52 -17.04
CA TYR A 73 5.32 -2.47 -16.05
C TYR A 73 4.80 -3.05 -14.74
N ARG A 74 5.07 -2.35 -13.65
CA ARG A 74 4.68 -2.78 -12.31
C ARG A 74 3.17 -2.79 -12.14
N THR A 75 2.67 -3.88 -11.57
CA THR A 75 1.31 -3.99 -11.04
C THR A 75 1.30 -3.64 -9.55
N ARG A 76 0.13 -3.39 -8.97
CA ARG A 76 0.02 -3.19 -7.53
C ARG A 76 0.52 -4.39 -6.72
N LEU A 77 0.40 -5.60 -7.24
CA LEU A 77 0.95 -6.78 -6.56
C LEU A 77 2.48 -6.73 -6.44
N THR A 78 3.17 -6.42 -7.54
CA THR A 78 4.63 -6.34 -7.52
C THR A 78 5.13 -5.18 -6.67
N HIS A 79 4.45 -4.01 -6.72
CA HIS A 79 4.69 -2.89 -5.83
C HIS A 79 4.54 -3.31 -4.35
N THR A 80 3.39 -3.85 -3.96
CA THR A 80 3.10 -4.29 -2.58
C THR A 80 4.14 -5.30 -2.07
N MET A 81 4.63 -6.20 -2.92
CA MET A 81 5.71 -7.14 -2.56
C MET A 81 7.04 -6.43 -2.32
N GLU A 82 7.38 -5.43 -3.12
CA GLU A 82 8.61 -4.65 -2.93
C GLU A 82 8.52 -3.77 -1.67
N VAL A 83 7.37 -3.12 -1.41
CA VAL A 83 7.10 -2.41 -0.13
C VAL A 83 7.29 -3.33 1.06
N SER A 84 6.76 -4.55 0.98
CA SER A 84 6.93 -5.58 2.02
C SER A 84 8.40 -5.94 2.25
N GLY A 85 9.20 -6.06 1.19
CA GLY A 85 10.64 -6.32 1.28
C GLY A 85 11.44 -5.18 1.93
N VAL A 86 11.12 -3.93 1.57
CA VAL A 86 11.70 -2.73 2.18
C VAL A 86 11.31 -2.64 3.65
N SER A 87 10.01 -2.78 3.98
CA SER A 87 9.50 -2.78 5.36
C SER A 87 10.18 -3.83 6.22
N GLN A 88 10.33 -5.06 5.71
CA GLN A 88 11.01 -6.15 6.42
C GLN A 88 12.48 -5.81 6.70
N THR A 89 13.17 -5.18 5.74
CA THR A 89 14.58 -4.80 5.89
C THR A 89 14.73 -3.73 6.98
N ILE A 90 13.91 -2.68 6.96
CA ILE A 90 13.94 -1.62 7.97
C ILE A 90 13.58 -2.20 9.36
N ALA A 91 12.47 -2.97 9.45
CA ALA A 91 12.02 -3.57 10.70
C ALA A 91 13.08 -4.47 11.33
N ARG A 92 13.77 -5.28 10.53
CA ARG A 92 14.87 -6.14 11.01
C ARG A 92 16.01 -5.34 11.61
N ASN A 93 16.44 -4.27 10.96
CA ASN A 93 17.55 -3.46 11.41
C ASN A 93 17.21 -2.61 12.65
N LEU A 94 15.95 -2.22 12.82
CA LEU A 94 15.46 -1.52 14.02
C LEU A 94 15.08 -2.47 15.18
N GLY A 95 15.12 -3.77 14.96
CA GLY A 95 14.75 -4.77 15.97
C GLY A 95 13.25 -4.78 16.30
N VAL A 96 12.38 -4.40 15.36
CA VAL A 96 10.92 -4.42 15.54
C VAL A 96 10.28 -5.60 14.82
N ASN A 97 8.97 -5.81 14.98
CA ASN A 97 8.29 -7.01 14.51
C ASN A 97 8.15 -7.05 12.98
N GLN A 98 8.99 -7.89 12.36
CA GLN A 98 9.03 -8.03 10.91
C GLN A 98 7.72 -8.61 10.33
N ASP A 99 7.09 -9.55 11.04
CA ASP A 99 5.85 -10.18 10.57
C ASP A 99 4.70 -9.17 10.56
N LEU A 100 4.64 -8.28 11.56
CA LEU A 100 3.63 -7.21 11.60
C LEU A 100 3.87 -6.17 10.49
N ALA A 101 5.10 -5.64 10.36
CA ALA A 101 5.44 -4.68 9.31
C ALA A 101 5.18 -5.26 7.91
N THR A 102 5.60 -6.51 7.66
CA THR A 102 5.31 -7.23 6.41
C THR A 102 3.81 -7.36 6.15
N THR A 103 3.02 -7.68 7.18
CA THR A 103 1.58 -7.90 7.04
C THR A 103 0.85 -6.60 6.70
N ILE A 104 1.19 -5.51 7.37
CA ILE A 104 0.63 -4.18 7.07
C ILE A 104 0.98 -3.80 5.63
N ALA A 105 2.26 -3.94 5.24
CA ALA A 105 2.72 -3.67 3.89
C ALA A 105 2.00 -4.49 2.81
N LEU A 106 1.72 -5.78 3.05
CA LEU A 106 0.98 -6.62 2.11
C LEU A 106 -0.53 -6.26 2.02
N ALA A 107 -1.06 -5.60 3.03
CA ALA A 107 -2.48 -5.29 3.11
C ALA A 107 -2.85 -3.84 2.75
N HIS A 108 -1.87 -2.91 2.72
CA HIS A 108 -2.14 -1.48 2.58
C HIS A 108 -2.92 -1.13 1.29
N ASP A 109 -2.62 -1.80 0.19
CA ASP A 109 -3.16 -1.52 -1.15
C ASP A 109 -4.45 -2.30 -1.50
N LEU A 110 -4.98 -3.14 -0.59
CA LEU A 110 -6.12 -4.03 -0.88
C LEU A 110 -7.39 -3.28 -1.31
N GLY A 111 -7.57 -2.07 -0.83
CA GLY A 111 -8.73 -1.22 -1.08
C GLY A 111 -8.65 -0.37 -2.34
N HIS A 112 -7.52 -0.29 -3.01
CA HIS A 112 -7.42 0.51 -4.22
C HIS A 112 -8.42 0.06 -5.30
N PRO A 113 -9.10 1.01 -5.96
CA PRO A 113 -10.01 0.71 -7.06
C PRO A 113 -9.24 0.41 -8.36
N PRO A 114 -9.91 -0.02 -9.43
CA PRO A 114 -9.29 -0.10 -10.74
C PRO A 114 -8.78 1.28 -11.19
N PHE A 115 -7.69 1.29 -11.97
CA PHE A 115 -7.03 2.48 -12.52
C PHE A 115 -6.36 3.39 -11.47
N GLY A 116 -6.03 2.88 -10.30
CA GLY A 116 -5.26 3.57 -9.26
C GLY A 116 -5.90 4.88 -8.78
N HIS A 117 -5.08 5.93 -8.60
CA HIS A 117 -5.55 7.23 -8.11
C HIS A 117 -6.65 7.86 -8.98
N SER A 118 -6.62 7.66 -10.30
CA SER A 118 -7.67 8.20 -11.17
C SER A 118 -9.04 7.57 -10.91
N GLY A 119 -9.06 6.27 -10.60
CA GLY A 119 -10.28 5.57 -10.19
C GLY A 119 -10.74 5.99 -8.79
N GLU A 120 -9.81 6.24 -7.89
CA GLU A 120 -10.07 6.72 -6.54
C GLU A 120 -10.68 8.12 -6.53
N GLU A 121 -10.06 9.09 -7.22
CA GLU A 121 -10.61 10.44 -7.38
C GLU A 121 -12.03 10.42 -7.98
N ALA A 122 -12.26 9.56 -8.98
CA ALA A 122 -13.59 9.41 -9.58
C ALA A 122 -14.61 8.85 -8.58
N LEU A 123 -14.26 7.79 -7.84
CA LEU A 123 -15.15 7.23 -6.82
C LEU A 123 -15.39 8.19 -5.67
N ASP A 124 -14.38 8.93 -5.20
CA ASP A 124 -14.55 9.90 -4.12
C ASP A 124 -15.51 11.02 -4.56
N ALA A 125 -15.35 11.56 -5.77
CA ALA A 125 -16.25 12.55 -6.33
C ALA A 125 -17.70 12.05 -6.42
N LEU A 126 -17.92 10.80 -6.86
CA LEU A 126 -19.24 10.17 -6.96
C LEU A 126 -19.85 9.85 -5.59
N MET A 127 -19.03 9.55 -4.62
CA MET A 127 -19.42 9.20 -3.25
C MET A 127 -19.49 10.41 -2.31
N LYS A 128 -19.25 11.62 -2.76
CA LYS A 128 -19.16 12.84 -1.94
C LYS A 128 -20.32 12.99 -0.94
N ASP A 129 -21.54 12.72 -1.37
CA ASP A 129 -22.75 12.83 -0.55
C ASP A 129 -23.07 11.52 0.21
N TYR A 130 -22.24 10.48 0.04
CA TYR A 130 -22.45 9.13 0.57
C TYR A 130 -21.28 8.63 1.42
N GLY A 131 -20.52 9.56 2.02
CA GLY A 131 -19.40 9.30 2.94
C GLY A 131 -18.02 9.21 2.29
N GLY A 132 -17.90 9.64 1.02
CA GLY A 132 -16.63 9.68 0.28
C GLY A 132 -16.06 8.29 -0.04
N PHE A 133 -14.91 8.30 -0.71
CA PHE A 133 -14.10 7.12 -0.96
C PHE A 133 -12.63 7.42 -0.68
N ASP A 134 -11.97 6.51 0.00
CA ASP A 134 -10.55 6.53 0.33
C ASP A 134 -10.05 5.09 0.36
N HIS A 135 -8.91 4.80 -0.29
CA HIS A 135 -8.42 3.43 -0.43
C HIS A 135 -8.00 2.79 0.90
N ASN A 136 -7.55 3.57 1.91
CA ASN A 136 -7.21 3.04 3.22
C ASN A 136 -8.47 2.60 3.99
N LYS A 137 -9.52 3.44 3.95
CA LYS A 137 -10.85 3.07 4.48
C LYS A 137 -11.40 1.85 3.75
N GLN A 138 -11.22 1.78 2.44
CA GLN A 138 -11.64 0.62 1.65
C GLN A 138 -10.79 -0.62 1.96
N SER A 139 -9.48 -0.49 2.21
CA SER A 139 -8.64 -1.61 2.67
C SER A 139 -9.16 -2.18 3.98
N LEU A 140 -9.52 -1.32 4.95
CA LEU A 140 -10.16 -1.75 6.20
C LEU A 140 -11.49 -2.47 5.92
N ARG A 141 -12.35 -1.94 5.04
CA ARG A 141 -13.62 -2.59 4.65
C ARG A 141 -13.39 -3.96 4.02
N VAL A 142 -12.38 -4.09 3.16
CA VAL A 142 -12.01 -5.37 2.55
C VAL A 142 -11.67 -6.40 3.61
N ILE A 143 -10.80 -6.07 4.56
CA ILE A 143 -10.33 -7.02 5.58
C ILE A 143 -11.34 -7.28 6.69
N GLU A 144 -12.29 -6.38 6.95
CA GLU A 144 -13.29 -6.53 8.01
C GLU A 144 -14.64 -7.05 7.51
N LEU A 145 -15.00 -6.80 6.23
CA LEU A 145 -16.36 -7.03 5.73
C LEU A 145 -16.41 -7.77 4.40
N LEU A 146 -15.65 -7.33 3.38
CA LEU A 146 -15.91 -7.71 1.98
C LEU A 146 -15.28 -9.04 1.56
N GLU A 147 -14.27 -9.54 2.28
CA GLU A 147 -13.70 -10.87 2.04
C GLU A 147 -14.55 -11.96 2.68
N TRP A 148 -15.17 -12.81 1.88
CA TRP A 148 -16.01 -13.92 2.32
C TRP A 148 -15.25 -15.25 2.24
N ARG A 149 -14.56 -15.62 3.33
CA ARG A 149 -13.76 -16.87 3.37
C ARG A 149 -14.06 -17.76 4.56
N TYR A 150 -14.56 -17.19 5.65
CA TYR A 150 -14.79 -17.88 6.93
C TYR A 150 -16.28 -18.02 7.20
N LEU A 151 -16.65 -19.09 7.89
CA LEU A 151 -18.07 -19.37 8.20
C LEU A 151 -18.55 -18.57 9.40
N ASP A 152 -17.64 -18.28 10.34
CA ASP A 152 -18.00 -17.78 11.66
C ASP A 152 -17.97 -16.23 11.73
N PHE A 153 -17.36 -15.56 10.74
CA PHE A 153 -17.23 -14.10 10.75
C PHE A 153 -17.04 -13.54 9.33
N PRO A 154 -17.42 -12.29 9.08
CA PRO A 154 -17.08 -11.58 7.85
C PRO A 154 -15.62 -11.16 7.84
N GLY A 155 -15.11 -10.84 6.66
CA GLY A 155 -13.74 -10.36 6.49
C GLY A 155 -12.66 -11.41 6.75
N LEU A 156 -11.48 -10.92 7.11
CA LEU A 156 -10.29 -11.73 7.39
C LEU A 156 -10.03 -11.90 8.90
N ASN A 157 -10.71 -11.14 9.77
CA ASN A 157 -10.52 -11.13 11.21
C ASN A 157 -9.05 -10.98 11.62
N LEU A 158 -8.39 -9.94 11.11
CA LEU A 158 -6.99 -9.63 11.43
C LEU A 158 -6.87 -9.05 12.85
N THR A 159 -5.67 -9.07 13.39
CA THR A 159 -5.36 -8.49 14.70
C THR A 159 -5.59 -6.98 14.70
N TRP A 160 -5.80 -6.44 15.89
CA TRP A 160 -6.00 -5.00 16.10
C TRP A 160 -4.83 -4.17 15.54
N GLU A 161 -3.59 -4.61 15.76
CA GLU A 161 -2.37 -3.94 15.32
C GLU A 161 -2.24 -3.89 13.79
N THR A 162 -2.60 -4.96 13.10
CA THR A 162 -2.64 -4.98 11.63
C THR A 162 -3.69 -4.03 11.10
N ARG A 163 -4.89 -4.01 11.70
CA ARG A 163 -5.98 -3.10 11.32
C ARG A 163 -5.64 -1.64 11.60
N GLU A 164 -5.08 -1.36 12.80
CA GLU A 164 -4.58 -0.03 13.14
C GLU A 164 -3.54 0.47 12.14
N GLY A 165 -2.58 -0.38 11.77
CA GLY A 165 -1.53 -0.02 10.81
C GLY A 165 -2.08 0.38 9.44
N LEU A 166 -3.20 -0.23 9.01
CA LEU A 166 -3.87 0.14 7.76
C LEU A 166 -4.62 1.47 7.87
N VAL A 167 -5.33 1.70 8.99
CA VAL A 167 -6.09 2.94 9.20
C VAL A 167 -5.18 4.15 9.40
N LYS A 168 -4.05 3.96 10.08
CA LYS A 168 -3.04 4.98 10.31
C LYS A 168 -1.95 5.01 9.22
N HIS A 169 -2.16 4.29 8.12
CA HIS A 169 -1.34 4.44 6.91
C HIS A 169 -1.62 5.83 6.35
N ASN A 170 -0.63 6.72 6.46
CA ASN A 170 -0.80 8.13 6.16
C ASN A 170 0.20 8.53 5.08
N THR A 171 -0.30 8.76 3.88
CA THR A 171 0.43 9.47 2.85
C THR A 171 0.04 10.96 2.89
N PRO A 172 0.76 11.87 2.23
CA PRO A 172 0.38 13.28 2.17
C PRO A 172 -1.05 13.56 1.63
N PHE A 173 -1.74 12.53 1.16
CA PHE A 173 -3.04 12.61 0.49
C PHE A 173 -4.20 12.00 1.30
N ASP A 174 -3.94 11.37 2.44
CA ASP A 174 -4.92 10.58 3.18
C ASP A 174 -5.43 11.27 4.45
N THR A 175 -6.71 11.09 4.75
CA THR A 175 -7.34 11.52 6.02
C THR A 175 -7.85 10.30 6.79
N PRO A 176 -7.23 9.92 7.92
CA PRO A 176 -7.69 8.79 8.72
C PRO A 176 -9.04 9.09 9.41
N ASP A 177 -9.88 8.06 9.54
CA ASP A 177 -11.11 8.09 10.34
C ASP A 177 -11.09 6.91 11.32
N PRO A 178 -10.89 7.17 12.61
CA PRO A 178 -10.68 6.02 13.42
C PRO A 178 -11.00 6.15 14.92
N ASP A 179 -12.26 6.27 15.29
CA ASP A 179 -12.60 6.24 16.72
C ASP A 179 -12.14 4.93 17.42
N GLU A 180 -12.14 3.79 16.70
CA GLU A 180 -11.68 2.50 17.25
C GLU A 180 -10.15 2.46 17.47
N PHE A 181 -9.37 3.23 16.70
CA PHE A 181 -7.91 3.12 16.65
C PHE A 181 -7.16 4.29 17.30
N GLU A 182 -7.78 4.95 18.28
CA GLU A 182 -7.14 6.00 19.08
C GLU A 182 -6.51 7.10 18.19
N PRO A 183 -7.33 7.98 17.56
CA PRO A 183 -6.89 8.93 16.54
C PRO A 183 -5.82 9.91 17.02
N ASP A 184 -5.79 10.21 18.31
CA ASP A 184 -4.83 11.14 18.92
C ASP A 184 -3.45 10.51 19.19
N GLN A 185 -3.31 9.20 18.96
CA GLN A 185 -2.06 8.46 19.15
C GLN A 185 -1.34 8.19 17.84
N CYS A 186 -0.02 8.19 17.86
CA CYS A 186 0.79 7.74 16.72
C CYS A 186 0.62 6.24 16.47
N ALA A 187 0.84 5.82 15.23
CA ALA A 187 0.94 4.41 14.87
C ALA A 187 2.16 3.75 15.51
N SER A 188 2.17 2.42 15.62
CA SER A 188 3.34 1.66 16.01
C SER A 188 4.53 1.90 15.07
N VAL A 189 5.76 1.61 15.52
CA VAL A 189 6.96 1.73 14.66
C VAL A 189 6.81 0.89 13.40
N GLU A 190 6.24 -0.31 13.52
CA GLU A 190 6.00 -1.22 12.39
C GLU A 190 5.08 -0.61 11.33
N ALA A 191 4.03 0.07 11.75
CA ALA A 191 3.12 0.75 10.83
C ALA A 191 3.76 2.00 10.20
N GLN A 192 4.50 2.80 10.97
CA GLN A 192 5.25 3.94 10.44
C GLN A 192 6.29 3.52 9.41
N ILE A 193 6.95 2.35 9.60
CA ILE A 193 7.89 1.79 8.62
C ILE A 193 7.18 1.53 7.29
N THR A 194 5.95 1.01 7.31
CA THR A 194 5.21 0.73 6.07
C THR A 194 4.98 2.01 5.27
N ASN A 195 4.65 3.13 5.92
CA ASN A 195 4.44 4.42 5.24
C ASN A 195 5.70 4.89 4.48
N ILE A 196 6.85 4.84 5.16
CA ILE A 196 8.13 5.22 4.55
C ILE A 196 8.56 4.23 3.47
N ALA A 197 8.34 2.92 3.68
CA ALA A 197 8.67 1.89 2.72
C ALA A 197 7.86 2.03 1.44
N ASP A 198 6.58 2.39 1.54
CA ASP A 198 5.74 2.69 0.39
C ASP A 198 6.28 3.92 -0.37
N GLU A 199 6.62 5.00 0.33
CA GLU A 199 7.20 6.18 -0.29
C GLU A 199 8.52 5.90 -1.03
N ILE A 200 9.46 5.18 -0.41
CA ILE A 200 10.72 4.77 -1.05
C ILE A 200 10.42 3.98 -2.33
N THR A 201 9.47 3.09 -2.24
CA THR A 201 9.16 2.14 -3.31
C THR A 201 8.46 2.83 -4.47
N TYR A 202 7.40 3.62 -4.24
CA TYR A 202 6.70 4.26 -5.37
C TYR A 202 7.59 5.29 -6.08
N ASN A 203 8.37 6.10 -5.37
CA ASN A 203 9.28 7.07 -6.01
C ASN A 203 10.30 6.38 -6.93
N THR A 204 10.88 5.28 -6.50
CA THR A 204 11.89 4.54 -7.29
C THR A 204 11.27 3.74 -8.43
N HIS A 205 10.06 3.21 -8.26
CA HIS A 205 9.31 2.53 -9.31
C HIS A 205 8.92 3.46 -10.43
N ASP A 206 8.43 4.64 -10.07
CA ASP A 206 7.96 5.63 -11.04
C ASP A 206 9.09 6.16 -11.90
N ILE A 207 10.30 6.29 -11.32
CA ILE A 207 11.50 6.57 -12.12
C ILE A 207 11.79 5.43 -13.10
N ASP A 208 11.84 4.18 -12.62
CA ASP A 208 12.19 3.02 -13.45
C ASP A 208 11.20 2.82 -14.60
N ASP A 209 9.91 2.88 -14.30
CA ASP A 209 8.83 2.73 -15.26
C ASP A 209 8.77 3.94 -16.21
N GLY A 210 8.97 5.16 -15.70
CA GLY A 210 9.00 6.40 -16.50
C GLY A 210 10.14 6.45 -17.50
N VAL A 211 11.35 6.01 -17.09
CA VAL A 211 12.50 5.88 -18.00
C VAL A 211 12.26 4.74 -19.00
N SER A 212 11.71 3.60 -18.57
CA SER A 212 11.40 2.47 -19.45
C SER A 212 10.37 2.83 -20.52
N ALA A 213 9.39 3.68 -20.17
CA ALA A 213 8.37 4.21 -21.08
C ALA A 213 8.88 5.31 -22.01
N GLY A 214 10.13 5.76 -21.84
CA GLY A 214 10.68 6.89 -22.57
C GLY A 214 10.00 8.24 -22.27
N ILE A 215 9.42 8.36 -21.07
CA ILE A 215 8.79 9.57 -20.57
C ILE A 215 9.79 10.41 -19.79
N LEU A 216 10.59 9.79 -18.93
CA LEU A 216 11.63 10.45 -18.16
C LEU A 216 12.99 10.35 -18.85
N ASN A 217 13.75 11.42 -18.75
CA ASN A 217 15.09 11.52 -19.32
C ASN A 217 16.15 11.37 -18.22
N LEU A 218 17.12 10.48 -18.43
CA LEU A 218 18.22 10.23 -17.50
C LEU A 218 19.14 11.46 -17.29
N ASP A 219 19.31 12.31 -18.33
CA ASP A 219 20.13 13.51 -18.23
C ASP A 219 19.47 14.56 -17.32
N GLU A 220 18.15 14.67 -17.36
CA GLU A 220 17.39 15.56 -16.47
C GLU A 220 17.37 15.03 -15.03
N LEU A 221 17.23 13.70 -14.85
CA LEU A 221 17.32 13.06 -13.53
C LEU A 221 18.69 13.30 -12.89
N ALA A 222 19.76 13.37 -13.70
CA ALA A 222 21.12 13.62 -13.21
C ALA A 222 21.31 15.05 -12.60
N GLU A 223 20.38 15.97 -12.83
CA GLU A 223 20.33 17.28 -12.18
C GLU A 223 19.80 17.24 -10.74
N LEU A 224 19.18 16.12 -10.33
CA LEU A 224 18.67 15.93 -8.98
C LEU A 224 19.76 15.41 -8.05
N ASP A 225 19.96 16.06 -6.91
CA ASP A 225 21.00 15.71 -5.95
C ASP A 225 20.96 14.23 -5.53
N ILE A 226 19.76 13.68 -5.26
CA ILE A 226 19.58 12.30 -4.83
C ILE A 226 19.98 11.29 -5.92
N TRP A 227 19.74 11.62 -7.17
CA TRP A 227 20.11 10.76 -8.30
C TRP A 227 21.61 10.85 -8.63
N ASP A 228 22.19 12.05 -8.58
CA ASP A 228 23.62 12.27 -8.79
C ASP A 228 24.47 11.57 -7.71
N GLU A 229 24.05 11.59 -6.45
CA GLU A 229 24.68 10.82 -5.38
C GLU A 229 24.63 9.31 -5.64
N ALA A 230 23.50 8.79 -6.10
CA ALA A 230 23.37 7.38 -6.47
C ALA A 230 24.27 7.02 -7.68
N ILE A 231 24.40 7.90 -8.67
CA ILE A 231 25.36 7.73 -9.78
C ILE A 231 26.80 7.63 -9.24
N ARG A 232 27.20 8.54 -8.36
CA ARG A 232 28.56 8.56 -7.79
C ARG A 232 28.88 7.29 -7.01
N GLU A 233 27.91 6.74 -6.25
CA GLU A 233 28.09 5.51 -5.48
C GLU A 233 28.36 4.30 -6.38
N VAL A 234 27.76 4.25 -7.58
CA VAL A 234 27.90 3.12 -8.50
C VAL A 234 28.97 3.32 -9.57
N ALA A 235 29.55 4.52 -9.71
CA ALA A 235 30.43 4.90 -10.80
C ALA A 235 31.61 3.93 -11.01
N ASP A 236 32.27 3.52 -9.91
CA ASP A 236 33.43 2.60 -9.96
C ASP A 236 33.04 1.18 -10.39
N LYS A 237 31.79 0.76 -10.17
CA LYS A 237 31.29 -0.58 -10.50
C LYS A 237 30.63 -0.63 -11.87
N ALA A 238 30.04 0.48 -12.33
CA ALA A 238 29.22 0.56 -13.53
C ALA A 238 30.01 0.93 -14.81
N GLY A 239 31.29 1.23 -14.73
CA GLY A 239 32.11 1.85 -15.80
C GLY A 239 32.15 1.17 -17.17
N HIS A 240 31.63 -0.06 -17.32
CA HIS A 240 31.56 -0.79 -18.60
C HIS A 240 30.15 -1.41 -18.85
N ALA A 241 29.16 -1.10 -18.03
CA ALA A 241 27.82 -1.62 -18.21
C ALA A 241 27.04 -0.81 -19.26
N ASP A 242 26.10 -1.45 -19.96
CA ASP A 242 25.14 -0.75 -20.81
C ASP A 242 24.20 0.14 -19.98
N ALA A 243 23.54 1.09 -20.64
CA ALA A 243 22.69 2.09 -19.98
C ALA A 243 21.57 1.45 -19.14
N THR A 244 21.02 0.31 -19.57
CA THR A 244 19.96 -0.41 -18.84
C THR A 244 20.50 -0.98 -17.52
N ARG A 245 21.67 -1.61 -17.54
CA ARG A 245 22.30 -2.15 -16.33
C ARG A 245 22.76 -1.03 -15.40
N GLN A 246 23.28 0.07 -15.94
CA GLN A 246 23.64 1.26 -15.14
C GLN A 246 22.40 1.78 -14.40
N ARG A 247 21.26 1.96 -15.09
CA ARG A 247 19.99 2.39 -14.47
C ARG A 247 19.60 1.49 -13.30
N TYR A 248 19.59 0.17 -13.47
CA TYR A 248 19.27 -0.74 -12.38
C TYR A 248 20.19 -0.63 -11.17
N GLN A 249 21.49 -0.38 -11.39
CA GLN A 249 22.43 -0.17 -10.29
C GLN A 249 22.16 1.15 -9.57
N ILE A 250 21.83 2.23 -10.29
CA ILE A 250 21.50 3.53 -9.72
C ILE A 250 20.22 3.44 -8.88
N ILE A 251 19.17 2.83 -9.41
CA ILE A 251 17.90 2.63 -8.68
C ILE A 251 18.14 1.81 -7.40
N ARG A 252 18.94 0.75 -7.48
CA ARG A 252 19.31 -0.06 -6.31
C ARG A 252 20.07 0.75 -5.27
N ALA A 253 21.03 1.59 -5.69
CA ALA A 253 21.75 2.48 -4.80
C ALA A 253 20.80 3.49 -4.13
N LEU A 254 19.89 4.08 -4.90
CA LEU A 254 18.89 5.02 -4.43
C LEU A 254 17.99 4.40 -3.33
N ILE A 255 17.51 3.17 -3.54
CA ILE A 255 16.73 2.45 -2.53
C ILE A 255 17.57 2.20 -1.27
N ASN A 256 18.82 1.73 -1.42
CA ASN A 256 19.69 1.42 -0.29
C ASN A 256 20.06 2.67 0.52
N GLN A 257 20.33 3.80 -0.14
CA GLN A 257 20.59 5.07 0.53
C GLN A 257 19.42 5.51 1.40
N GLN A 258 18.20 5.48 0.86
CA GLN A 258 16.99 5.84 1.60
C GLN A 258 16.73 4.90 2.78
N ILE A 259 16.82 3.59 2.58
CA ILE A 259 16.67 2.60 3.67
C ILE A 259 17.69 2.84 4.78
N THR A 260 18.96 3.09 4.43
CA THR A 260 20.03 3.31 5.40
C THR A 260 19.80 4.59 6.19
N ASP A 261 19.42 5.67 5.52
CA ASP A 261 19.10 6.96 6.13
C ASP A 261 17.93 6.84 7.12
N VAL A 262 16.84 6.19 6.71
CA VAL A 262 15.66 5.96 7.56
C VAL A 262 16.03 5.16 8.80
N ILE A 263 16.81 4.07 8.66
CA ILE A 263 17.23 3.24 9.79
C ILE A 263 18.04 4.08 10.79
N GLN A 264 19.03 4.84 10.31
CA GLN A 264 19.89 5.65 11.17
C GLN A 264 19.09 6.77 11.82
N THR A 265 18.30 7.52 11.08
CA THR A 265 17.49 8.63 11.58
C THR A 265 16.47 8.14 12.62
N THR A 266 15.81 7.03 12.35
CA THR A 266 14.85 6.44 13.28
C THR A 266 15.54 5.99 14.56
N HIS A 267 16.70 5.35 14.48
CA HIS A 267 17.48 4.97 15.66
C HIS A 267 17.86 6.18 16.51
N GLU A 268 18.29 7.28 15.87
CA GLU A 268 18.61 8.54 16.56
C GLU A 268 17.37 9.17 17.21
N ASN A 269 16.21 9.14 16.53
CA ASN A 269 14.94 9.67 17.05
C ASN A 269 14.49 8.89 18.28
N ILE A 270 14.52 7.54 18.24
CA ILE A 270 14.18 6.66 19.36
C ILE A 270 15.08 6.99 20.57
N ALA A 271 16.40 7.12 20.36
CA ALA A 271 17.35 7.46 21.41
C ALA A 271 17.11 8.88 21.97
N ARG A 272 16.86 9.86 21.10
CA ARG A 272 16.59 11.26 21.47
C ARG A 272 15.37 11.41 22.35
N HIS A 273 14.30 10.67 22.07
CA HIS A 273 13.05 10.70 22.82
C HIS A 273 13.03 9.71 24.01
N GLY A 274 14.05 8.86 24.13
CA GLY A 274 14.19 7.89 25.23
C GLY A 274 13.09 6.84 25.26
N LEU A 275 12.61 6.40 24.08
CA LEU A 275 11.48 5.49 23.96
C LEU A 275 11.86 4.08 24.43
N GLN A 276 11.07 3.52 25.34
CA GLN A 276 11.32 2.25 26.00
C GLN A 276 10.15 1.26 25.88
N ALA A 277 8.99 1.72 25.44
CA ALA A 277 7.79 0.92 25.32
C ALA A 277 6.98 1.32 24.05
N VAL A 278 6.06 0.47 23.61
CA VAL A 278 5.14 0.76 22.51
C VAL A 278 4.28 1.99 22.81
N GLU A 279 3.85 2.12 24.06
CA GLU A 279 3.05 3.24 24.53
C GLU A 279 3.78 4.58 24.47
N ASP A 280 5.12 4.58 24.67
CA ASP A 280 5.94 5.81 24.53
C ASP A 280 5.88 6.31 23.07
N VAL A 281 5.97 5.40 22.10
CA VAL A 281 5.85 5.70 20.67
C VAL A 281 4.46 6.25 20.34
N ARG A 282 3.41 5.59 20.83
CA ARG A 282 2.01 5.97 20.60
C ARG A 282 1.70 7.37 21.14
N ASN A 283 2.22 7.70 22.30
CA ASN A 283 1.95 8.96 23.01
C ASN A 283 2.88 10.11 22.61
N LEU A 284 3.83 9.90 21.69
CA LEU A 284 4.84 10.90 21.35
C LEU A 284 4.27 12.13 20.62
N GLY A 285 3.16 11.97 19.89
CA GLY A 285 2.52 13.04 19.12
C GLY A 285 3.22 13.37 17.78
N CYS A 286 4.26 12.62 17.42
CA CYS A 286 4.93 12.70 16.11
C CYS A 286 5.49 11.32 15.71
N ASN A 287 5.70 11.10 14.43
CA ASN A 287 6.34 9.89 13.93
C ASN A 287 7.82 9.86 14.33
N VAL A 288 8.33 8.67 14.64
CA VAL A 288 9.75 8.42 14.91
C VAL A 288 10.49 7.88 13.69
N VAL A 289 9.77 7.19 12.81
CA VAL A 289 10.31 6.71 11.53
C VAL A 289 10.25 7.85 10.54
N ASP A 290 11.40 8.34 10.13
CA ASP A 290 11.50 9.49 9.25
C ASP A 290 12.85 9.51 8.52
N TYR A 291 12.94 10.32 7.48
CA TYR A 291 14.18 10.65 6.81
C TYR A 291 14.98 11.70 7.59
N SER A 292 16.29 11.73 7.37
CA SER A 292 17.11 12.87 7.78
C SER A 292 16.64 14.15 7.09
N THR A 293 16.86 15.30 7.75
CA THR A 293 16.51 16.62 7.17
C THR A 293 17.12 16.84 5.78
N GLY A 294 18.33 16.29 5.55
CA GLY A 294 19.00 16.37 4.25
C GLY A 294 18.26 15.58 3.18
N LEU A 295 17.80 14.38 3.50
CA LEU A 295 17.11 13.51 2.54
C LEU A 295 15.68 13.98 2.26
N VAL A 296 14.97 14.54 3.24
CA VAL A 296 13.65 15.17 3.03
C VAL A 296 13.70 16.22 1.92
N GLY A 297 14.72 17.09 1.93
CA GLY A 297 14.89 18.09 0.87
C GLY A 297 15.05 17.48 -0.52
N LYS A 298 15.88 16.44 -0.63
CA LYS A 298 16.12 15.72 -1.90
C LYS A 298 14.89 14.96 -2.39
N ASN A 299 14.17 14.29 -1.49
CA ASN A 299 12.92 13.60 -1.83
C ASN A 299 11.84 14.59 -2.29
N ASN A 300 11.77 15.79 -1.71
CA ASN A 300 10.86 16.84 -2.19
C ASN A 300 11.21 17.31 -3.61
N GLN A 301 12.49 17.46 -3.95
CA GLN A 301 12.94 17.78 -5.32
C GLN A 301 12.55 16.66 -6.30
N LEU A 302 12.78 15.40 -5.91
CA LEU A 302 12.42 14.24 -6.73
C LEU A 302 10.89 14.18 -6.96
N ARG A 303 10.09 14.34 -5.91
CA ARG A 303 8.61 14.36 -6.03
C ARG A 303 8.11 15.48 -6.93
N ALA A 304 8.67 16.68 -6.80
CA ALA A 304 8.34 17.79 -7.69
C ALA A 304 8.67 17.49 -9.15
N TYR A 305 9.83 16.92 -9.40
CA TYR A 305 10.25 16.50 -10.75
C TYR A 305 9.31 15.45 -11.33
N LEU A 306 8.96 14.41 -10.57
CA LEU A 306 8.01 13.36 -11.00
C LEU A 306 6.60 13.95 -11.26
N MET A 307 6.14 14.87 -10.40
CA MET A 307 4.86 15.53 -10.61
C MET A 307 4.80 16.26 -11.95
N ASP A 308 5.82 17.01 -12.30
CA ASP A 308 5.82 17.85 -13.50
C ASP A 308 6.15 17.07 -14.77
N ASN A 309 7.06 16.10 -14.73
CA ASN A 309 7.59 15.43 -15.91
C ASN A 309 7.00 14.04 -16.14
N PHE A 310 6.39 13.41 -15.11
CA PHE A 310 5.81 12.08 -15.21
C PHE A 310 4.28 12.11 -15.11
N TYR A 311 3.71 12.51 -13.96
CA TYR A 311 2.25 12.42 -13.75
C TYR A 311 1.45 13.40 -14.62
N ARG A 312 2.00 14.58 -14.95
CA ARG A 312 1.38 15.57 -15.84
C ARG A 312 1.67 15.34 -17.32
N GLN A 313 2.39 14.28 -17.66
CA GLN A 313 2.68 13.93 -19.04
C GLN A 313 1.40 13.56 -19.80
N TYR A 314 1.30 13.99 -21.07
CA TYR A 314 0.04 13.90 -21.83
C TYR A 314 -0.50 12.47 -21.97
N ARG A 315 0.37 11.43 -22.02
CA ARG A 315 -0.07 10.03 -22.10
C ARG A 315 -0.75 9.61 -20.79
N VAL A 316 -0.13 9.89 -19.64
CA VAL A 316 -0.67 9.62 -18.32
C VAL A 316 -1.98 10.36 -18.12
N MET A 317 -2.04 11.67 -18.45
CA MET A 317 -3.26 12.46 -18.38
C MET A 317 -4.41 11.93 -19.23
N ARG A 318 -4.12 11.43 -20.44
CA ARG A 318 -5.14 10.80 -21.30
C ARG A 318 -5.69 9.51 -20.69
N MET A 319 -4.82 8.69 -20.11
CA MET A 319 -5.25 7.46 -19.43
C MET A 319 -6.09 7.75 -18.20
N SER A 320 -5.65 8.71 -17.36
CA SER A 320 -6.40 9.19 -16.22
C SER A 320 -7.83 9.62 -16.61
N ARG A 321 -7.97 10.45 -17.65
CA ARG A 321 -9.30 10.91 -18.13
C ARG A 321 -10.19 9.78 -18.67
N LYS A 322 -9.60 8.77 -19.30
CA LYS A 322 -10.38 7.58 -19.71
C LYS A 322 -10.84 6.78 -18.50
N ALA A 323 -9.94 6.55 -17.55
CA ALA A 323 -10.23 5.84 -16.30
C ALA A 323 -11.39 6.48 -15.54
N THR A 324 -11.34 7.81 -15.33
CA THR A 324 -12.42 8.57 -14.70
C THR A 324 -13.76 8.29 -15.39
N ARG A 325 -13.83 8.38 -16.73
CA ARG A 325 -15.08 8.14 -17.49
C ARG A 325 -15.58 6.72 -17.30
N PHE A 326 -14.72 5.71 -17.36
CA PHE A 326 -15.15 4.32 -17.17
C PHE A 326 -15.78 4.12 -15.79
N ILE A 327 -15.20 4.69 -14.75
CA ILE A 327 -15.75 4.62 -13.38
C ILE A 327 -17.08 5.38 -13.28
N GLU A 328 -17.16 6.59 -13.84
CA GLU A 328 -18.37 7.41 -13.85
C GLU A 328 -19.52 6.70 -14.60
N ASP A 329 -19.26 6.15 -15.78
CA ASP A 329 -20.23 5.41 -16.57
C ASP A 329 -20.77 4.19 -15.82
N LEU A 330 -19.87 3.35 -15.28
CA LEU A 330 -20.25 2.16 -14.51
C LEU A 330 -21.08 2.52 -13.27
N PHE A 331 -20.64 3.50 -12.50
CA PHE A 331 -21.34 3.90 -11.27
C PHE A 331 -22.75 4.44 -11.57
N ASN A 332 -22.86 5.33 -12.57
CA ASN A 332 -24.12 5.94 -12.93
C ASN A 332 -25.10 4.93 -13.54
N GLU A 333 -24.62 3.99 -14.38
CA GLU A 333 -25.47 2.95 -14.95
C GLU A 333 -26.02 2.01 -13.88
N PHE A 334 -25.18 1.51 -12.96
CA PHE A 334 -25.64 0.68 -11.85
C PHE A 334 -26.57 1.42 -10.90
N ARG A 335 -26.38 2.72 -10.69
CA ARG A 335 -27.29 3.55 -9.89
C ARG A 335 -28.63 3.76 -10.60
N HIS A 336 -28.62 3.87 -11.93
CA HIS A 336 -29.85 4.04 -12.72
C HIS A 336 -30.69 2.75 -12.74
N ASP A 337 -30.08 1.60 -12.94
CA ASP A 337 -30.75 0.29 -12.84
C ASP A 337 -29.95 -0.73 -12.02
N PRO A 338 -30.18 -0.80 -10.70
CA PRO A 338 -29.48 -1.74 -9.81
C PRO A 338 -29.68 -3.23 -10.14
N ARG A 339 -30.69 -3.58 -10.97
CA ARG A 339 -30.92 -4.97 -11.38
C ARG A 339 -29.84 -5.51 -12.30
N GLN A 340 -28.99 -4.63 -12.85
CA GLN A 340 -27.80 -5.00 -13.65
C GLN A 340 -26.63 -5.46 -12.78
N LEU A 341 -26.65 -5.19 -11.47
CA LEU A 341 -25.63 -5.68 -10.54
C LEU A 341 -25.70 -7.19 -10.35
N PRO A 342 -24.58 -7.88 -10.11
CA PRO A 342 -24.57 -9.31 -9.79
C PRO A 342 -25.41 -9.63 -8.55
N PRO A 343 -26.04 -10.84 -8.48
CA PRO A 343 -26.91 -11.22 -7.35
C PRO A 343 -26.29 -11.08 -5.96
N PRO A 344 -24.98 -11.32 -5.72
CA PRO A 344 -24.37 -11.06 -4.43
C PRO A 344 -24.44 -9.58 -4.03
N VAL A 345 -24.14 -8.66 -4.95
CA VAL A 345 -24.16 -7.21 -4.71
C VAL A 345 -25.61 -6.73 -4.47
N GLN A 346 -26.58 -7.30 -5.19
CA GLN A 346 -28.00 -7.01 -4.94
C GLN A 346 -28.43 -7.39 -3.52
N ARG A 347 -27.89 -8.48 -2.95
CA ARG A 347 -28.14 -8.84 -1.54
C ARG A 347 -27.49 -7.87 -0.56
N ASP A 348 -26.29 -7.35 -0.89
CA ASP A 348 -25.61 -6.38 -0.04
C ASP A 348 -26.42 -5.09 0.11
N MET A 349 -27.19 -4.71 -0.92
CA MET A 349 -28.10 -3.54 -0.87
C MET A 349 -29.26 -3.70 0.14
N GLU A 350 -29.55 -4.91 0.62
CA GLU A 350 -30.54 -5.11 1.68
C GLU A 350 -30.04 -4.60 3.04
N THR A 351 -28.72 -4.46 3.20
CA THR A 351 -28.08 -4.12 4.48
C THR A 351 -27.27 -2.82 4.45
N MET A 352 -26.99 -2.26 3.26
CA MET A 352 -26.25 -1.02 3.09
C MET A 352 -26.85 -0.13 1.99
N PRO A 353 -26.52 1.19 1.98
CA PRO A 353 -26.94 2.10 0.91
C PRO A 353 -26.51 1.61 -0.48
N LEU A 354 -27.36 1.84 -1.48
CA LEU A 354 -27.12 1.45 -2.88
C LEU A 354 -25.76 1.95 -3.39
N GLU A 355 -25.47 3.22 -3.18
CA GLU A 355 -24.24 3.85 -3.67
C GLU A 355 -23.00 3.22 -3.04
N ARG A 356 -23.09 2.84 -1.77
CA ARG A 356 -21.97 2.14 -1.10
C ARG A 356 -21.81 0.72 -1.65
N ALA A 357 -22.86 -0.02 -1.93
CA ALA A 357 -22.78 -1.34 -2.54
C ALA A 357 -22.16 -1.27 -3.97
N ILE A 358 -22.56 -0.27 -4.76
CA ILE A 358 -21.97 0.00 -6.09
C ILE A 358 -20.49 0.35 -5.95
N CYS A 359 -20.15 1.23 -5.02
CA CYS A 359 -18.77 1.66 -4.77
C CYS A 359 -17.89 0.46 -4.38
N ASP A 360 -18.31 -0.36 -3.41
CA ASP A 360 -17.59 -1.57 -3.00
C ASP A 360 -17.42 -2.56 -4.17
N TYR A 361 -18.44 -2.70 -5.01
CA TYR A 361 -18.39 -3.57 -6.19
C TYR A 361 -17.35 -3.07 -7.21
N ILE A 362 -17.40 -1.77 -7.57
CA ILE A 362 -16.46 -1.17 -8.52
C ILE A 362 -15.04 -1.16 -7.95
N ALA A 363 -14.84 -0.77 -6.69
CA ALA A 363 -13.54 -0.79 -6.04
C ALA A 363 -12.91 -2.20 -6.00
N GLY A 364 -13.76 -3.23 -5.90
CA GLY A 364 -13.35 -4.63 -5.96
C GLY A 364 -12.96 -5.14 -7.36
N MET A 365 -13.19 -4.39 -8.42
CA MET A 365 -12.82 -4.79 -9.79
C MET A 365 -11.31 -4.71 -10.01
N THR A 366 -10.82 -5.49 -10.98
CA THR A 366 -9.53 -5.25 -11.62
C THR A 366 -9.73 -4.31 -12.81
N ASP A 367 -8.68 -3.69 -13.31
CA ASP A 367 -8.76 -2.81 -14.48
C ASP A 367 -9.39 -3.51 -15.68
N ARG A 368 -8.93 -4.75 -15.93
CA ARG A 368 -9.46 -5.56 -17.02
C ARG A 368 -10.95 -5.83 -16.82
N TYR A 369 -11.36 -6.23 -15.62
CA TYR A 369 -12.76 -6.53 -15.35
C TYR A 369 -13.63 -5.27 -15.51
N ALA A 370 -13.17 -4.12 -15.07
CA ALA A 370 -13.91 -2.85 -15.23
C ALA A 370 -14.08 -2.48 -16.72
N LEU A 371 -13.03 -2.68 -17.52
CA LEU A 371 -13.12 -2.46 -18.99
C LEU A 371 -14.07 -3.43 -19.67
N ASP A 372 -14.01 -4.71 -19.30
CA ASP A 372 -14.89 -5.74 -19.87
C ASP A 372 -16.35 -5.50 -19.45
N GLU A 373 -16.59 -5.08 -18.20
CA GLU A 373 -17.93 -4.75 -17.69
C GLU A 373 -18.51 -3.50 -18.38
N HIS A 374 -17.68 -2.47 -18.56
CA HIS A 374 -18.09 -1.29 -19.33
C HIS A 374 -18.50 -1.66 -20.76
N LYS A 375 -17.75 -2.54 -21.45
CA LYS A 375 -18.13 -3.02 -22.79
C LYS A 375 -19.48 -3.75 -22.76
N ARG A 376 -19.69 -4.67 -21.79
CA ARG A 376 -20.96 -5.41 -21.67
C ARG A 376 -22.16 -4.51 -21.51
N LEU A 377 -22.00 -3.38 -20.81
CA LEU A 377 -23.09 -2.43 -20.57
C LEU A 377 -23.32 -1.48 -21.73
N PHE A 378 -22.29 -1.05 -22.44
CA PHE A 378 -22.36 0.05 -23.37
C PHE A 378 -22.07 -0.32 -24.85
N ASP A 379 -21.43 -1.46 -25.13
CA ASP A 379 -21.17 -1.88 -26.50
C ASP A 379 -22.25 -2.89 -26.96
N PRO A 380 -23.12 -2.49 -27.92
CA PRO A 380 -24.21 -3.35 -28.39
C PRO A 380 -23.73 -4.63 -29.12
N TYR A 381 -22.46 -4.72 -29.48
CA TYR A 381 -21.88 -5.91 -30.11
C TYR A 381 -21.28 -6.90 -29.12
N GLU A 382 -21.11 -6.50 -27.86
CA GLU A 382 -20.57 -7.36 -26.81
C GLU A 382 -21.68 -8.22 -26.20
N LYS A 383 -21.34 -9.47 -25.84
CA LYS A 383 -22.30 -10.38 -25.20
C LYS A 383 -22.35 -10.11 -23.69
N VAL A 384 -23.57 -10.06 -23.15
CA VAL A 384 -23.85 -9.87 -21.73
C VAL A 384 -23.55 -11.16 -20.95
#